data_b06c4258ba7d5a1b1b89d498fb6c7b87
#
_entry.id   b06c4258ba7d5a1b1b89d498fb6c7b87
#
_cell.length_a   1.000
_cell.length_b   1.000
_cell.length_c   1.000
_cell.angle_alpha   90.00
_cell.angle_beta   90.00
_cell.angle_gamma   90.00
#
_symmetry.space_group_name_H-M   'P 1'
#
loop_
_entity.id
_entity.type
_entity.pdbx_description
1 polymer ?
#
loop_
_entity_poly.entity_id
_entity_poly.type
_entity_poly.pdbx_seq_one_letter_code
_entity_poly.pdbx_strand_id
1 'polypeptide(L)'
;MKINKTQGYQIIQNWMNEKGQKPFSFQEETWDLYAQNFSGLVVAPTGFGKTFSVFLAVVNDFLNHPEKVRTSRDLSKLQLLWITPLRSLSKDIAKAMQTSIDEIGLDWTVGVRNGDISASEKQKQTKNMPEILVVTPESLHLLLAQKSKTKFFENLQCVAVDEWHELLSSKRGVMVELALSHLRSISKNLKIWGLTATIGNLEEALEVLVPYETPKKIVLAKEKKKIEILSVLPDELEL
;
A
#
# COMPACT_ATOMS: atom_id res chain seq x y z
N MET A 1 -8.56 -17.58 -12.60
CA MET A 1 -9.39 -18.14 -11.48
C MET A 1 -9.92 -16.92 -10.74
N LYS A 2 -11.21 -16.86 -10.41
CA LYS A 2 -11.73 -15.70 -9.64
C LYS A 2 -11.21 -15.77 -8.21
N ILE A 3 -10.76 -14.66 -7.66
CA ILE A 3 -10.12 -14.58 -6.35
C ILE A 3 -11.03 -15.06 -5.21
N ASN A 4 -12.34 -14.84 -5.33
CA ASN A 4 -13.33 -15.23 -4.34
C ASN A 4 -13.47 -16.76 -4.10
N LYS A 5 -12.76 -17.58 -4.89
CA LYS A 5 -12.68 -19.05 -4.73
C LYS A 5 -11.37 -19.49 -4.10
N THR A 6 -10.48 -18.58 -3.72
CA THR A 6 -9.18 -18.91 -3.16
C THR A 6 -9.23 -19.01 -1.64
N GLN A 7 -8.31 -19.77 -1.06
CA GLN A 7 -8.20 -19.93 0.40
C GLN A 7 -7.87 -18.58 1.07
N GLY A 8 -6.97 -17.79 0.50
CA GLY A 8 -6.59 -16.48 1.03
C GLY A 8 -7.78 -15.54 1.10
N TYR A 9 -8.62 -15.50 0.06
CA TYR A 9 -9.85 -14.70 0.09
C TYR A 9 -10.78 -15.13 1.22
N GLN A 10 -11.00 -16.43 1.41
CA GLN A 10 -11.87 -16.94 2.47
C GLN A 10 -11.38 -16.55 3.87
N ILE A 11 -10.07 -16.63 4.11
CA ILE A 11 -9.46 -16.20 5.38
C ILE A 11 -9.72 -14.71 5.63
N ILE A 12 -9.46 -13.86 4.64
CA ILE A 12 -9.68 -12.42 4.75
C ILE A 12 -11.16 -12.09 4.93
N GLN A 13 -12.05 -12.75 4.18
CA GLN A 13 -13.47 -12.54 4.29
C GLN A 13 -14.01 -12.93 5.67
N ASN A 14 -13.55 -14.05 6.23
CA ASN A 14 -13.94 -14.47 7.58
C ASN A 14 -13.47 -13.46 8.63
N TRP A 15 -12.22 -13.01 8.55
CA TRP A 15 -11.69 -11.96 9.42
C TRP A 15 -12.49 -10.66 9.34
N MET A 16 -12.89 -10.22 8.15
CA MET A 16 -13.74 -9.02 7.99
C MET A 16 -15.15 -9.24 8.55
N ASN A 17 -15.74 -10.43 8.33
CA ASN A 17 -17.06 -10.78 8.84
C ASN A 17 -17.13 -10.80 10.38
N GLU A 18 -16.08 -11.27 11.05
CA GLU A 18 -15.96 -11.24 12.53
C GLU A 18 -16.01 -9.80 13.08
N LYS A 19 -15.60 -8.83 12.27
CA LYS A 19 -15.68 -7.38 12.58
C LYS A 19 -17.00 -6.73 12.10
N GLY A 20 -17.95 -7.50 11.58
CA GLY A 20 -19.19 -6.99 10.99
C GLY A 20 -18.95 -6.20 9.70
N GLN A 21 -17.82 -6.41 9.02
CA GLN A 21 -17.42 -5.74 7.79
C GLN A 21 -17.48 -6.69 6.60
N LYS A 22 -17.61 -6.11 5.41
CA LYS A 22 -17.50 -6.83 4.14
C LYS A 22 -16.59 -6.03 3.20
N PRO A 23 -15.85 -6.70 2.31
CA PRO A 23 -15.07 -5.99 1.33
C PRO A 23 -15.97 -5.16 0.41
N PHE A 24 -15.51 -3.97 0.07
CA PHE A 24 -16.14 -3.16 -0.97
C PHE A 24 -15.83 -3.74 -2.35
N SER A 25 -16.69 -3.45 -3.33
CA SER A 25 -16.53 -3.96 -4.71
C SER A 25 -15.19 -3.58 -5.33
N PHE A 26 -14.72 -2.36 -5.09
CA PHE A 26 -13.43 -1.88 -5.60
C PHE A 26 -12.22 -2.58 -4.93
N GLN A 27 -12.36 -3.02 -3.67
CA GLN A 27 -11.32 -3.80 -2.99
C GLN A 27 -11.19 -5.19 -3.64
N GLU A 28 -12.31 -5.88 -3.85
CA GLU A 28 -12.33 -7.19 -4.53
C GLU A 28 -11.80 -7.11 -5.96
N GLU A 29 -12.18 -6.05 -6.71
CA GLU A 29 -11.65 -5.78 -8.05
C GLU A 29 -10.12 -5.58 -8.03
N THR A 30 -9.62 -4.82 -7.04
CA THR A 30 -8.17 -4.62 -6.86
C THR A 30 -7.47 -5.95 -6.57
N TRP A 31 -8.03 -6.80 -5.71
CA TRP A 31 -7.46 -8.11 -5.37
C TRP A 31 -7.43 -9.05 -6.59
N ASP A 32 -8.51 -9.08 -7.39
CA ASP A 32 -8.57 -9.86 -8.63
C ASP A 32 -7.51 -9.40 -9.64
N LEU A 33 -7.37 -8.09 -9.85
CA LEU A 33 -6.38 -7.52 -10.76
C LEU A 33 -4.95 -7.77 -10.28
N TYR A 34 -4.71 -7.63 -8.97
CA TYR A 34 -3.41 -7.90 -8.36
C TYR A 34 -2.98 -9.36 -8.58
N ALA A 35 -3.89 -10.31 -8.38
CA ALA A 35 -3.65 -11.73 -8.61
C ALA A 35 -3.37 -12.05 -10.09
N GLN A 36 -3.87 -11.24 -11.01
CA GLN A 36 -3.60 -11.33 -12.46
C GLN A 36 -2.34 -10.56 -12.89
N ASN A 37 -1.50 -10.12 -11.94
CA ASN A 37 -0.26 -9.36 -12.16
C ASN A 37 -0.46 -7.96 -12.77
N PHE A 38 -1.61 -7.34 -12.55
CA PHE A 38 -1.80 -5.94 -12.92
C PHE A 38 -1.19 -5.01 -11.87
N SER A 39 -0.70 -3.88 -12.34
CA SER A 39 -0.47 -2.66 -11.57
C SER A 39 -1.68 -1.73 -11.72
N GLY A 40 -1.77 -0.65 -10.93
CA GLY A 40 -2.91 0.24 -11.13
C GLY A 40 -3.01 1.44 -10.21
N LEU A 41 -4.17 2.09 -10.31
CA LEU A 41 -4.55 3.24 -9.50
C LEU A 41 -5.92 2.97 -8.87
N VAL A 42 -5.98 3.00 -7.54
CA VAL A 42 -7.24 2.91 -6.79
C VAL A 42 -7.72 4.31 -6.45
N VAL A 43 -8.92 4.62 -6.87
CA VAL A 43 -9.56 5.91 -6.65
C VAL A 43 -10.78 5.71 -5.76
N ALA A 44 -10.71 6.19 -4.53
CA ALA A 44 -11.82 6.09 -3.58
C ALA A 44 -11.81 7.27 -2.59
N PRO A 45 -12.96 7.71 -2.09
CA PRO A 45 -13.02 8.74 -1.07
C PRO A 45 -12.24 8.36 0.19
N THR A 46 -11.82 9.36 0.96
CA THR A 46 -11.16 9.14 2.25
C THR A 46 -12.11 8.44 3.22
N GLY A 47 -11.61 7.44 3.95
CA GLY A 47 -12.38 6.66 4.92
C GLY A 47 -13.06 5.41 4.34
N PHE A 48 -12.97 5.13 3.04
CA PHE A 48 -13.54 3.93 2.41
C PHE A 48 -12.59 2.72 2.37
N GLY A 49 -11.50 2.76 3.11
CA GLY A 49 -10.59 1.61 3.20
C GLY A 49 -9.71 1.41 1.96
N LYS A 50 -9.28 2.51 1.29
CA LYS A 50 -8.29 2.47 0.19
C LYS A 50 -7.06 1.62 0.55
N THR A 51 -6.54 1.83 1.76
CA THR A 51 -5.37 1.09 2.26
C THR A 51 -5.56 -0.42 2.16
N PHE A 52 -6.74 -0.92 2.55
CA PHE A 52 -7.06 -2.34 2.52
C PHE A 52 -7.23 -2.91 1.11
N SER A 53 -7.44 -2.08 0.08
CA SER A 53 -7.51 -2.57 -1.29
C SER A 53 -6.17 -3.13 -1.78
N VAL A 54 -5.06 -2.47 -1.50
CA VAL A 54 -3.72 -2.91 -1.92
C VAL A 54 -3.05 -3.77 -0.85
N PHE A 55 -3.14 -3.40 0.41
CA PHE A 55 -2.56 -4.17 1.52
C PHE A 55 -3.10 -5.61 1.55
N LEU A 56 -4.43 -5.78 1.54
CA LEU A 56 -5.03 -7.12 1.56
C LEU A 56 -4.86 -7.88 0.22
N ALA A 57 -4.63 -7.20 -0.90
CA ALA A 57 -4.26 -7.87 -2.14
C ALA A 57 -2.92 -8.62 -2.00
N VAL A 58 -1.92 -7.97 -1.37
CA VAL A 58 -0.61 -8.59 -1.10
C VAL A 58 -0.73 -9.74 -0.11
N VAL A 59 -1.49 -9.53 0.97
CA VAL A 59 -1.75 -10.58 1.98
C VAL A 59 -2.45 -11.77 1.36
N ASN A 60 -3.45 -11.54 0.51
CA ASN A 60 -4.20 -12.58 -0.19
C ASN A 60 -3.30 -13.40 -1.14
N ASP A 61 -2.45 -12.73 -1.93
CA ASP A 61 -1.51 -13.43 -2.82
C ASP A 61 -0.54 -14.30 -2.02
N PHE A 62 -0.04 -13.81 -0.89
CA PHE A 62 0.80 -14.59 0.00
C PHE A 62 0.07 -15.80 0.61
N LEU A 63 -1.14 -15.64 1.10
CA LEU A 63 -1.93 -16.74 1.67
C LEU A 63 -2.23 -17.86 0.64
N ASN A 64 -2.35 -17.48 -0.63
CA ASN A 64 -2.55 -18.43 -1.73
C ASN A 64 -1.25 -19.05 -2.25
N HIS A 65 -0.10 -18.40 -2.04
CA HIS A 65 1.20 -18.80 -2.57
C HIS A 65 2.33 -18.61 -1.55
N PRO A 66 2.25 -19.25 -0.37
CA PRO A 66 3.25 -19.06 0.69
C PRO A 66 4.66 -19.52 0.29
N GLU A 67 4.78 -20.37 -0.72
CA GLU A 67 6.05 -20.83 -1.28
C GLU A 67 6.86 -19.73 -1.96
N LYS A 68 6.23 -18.69 -2.48
CA LYS A 68 6.91 -17.56 -3.14
C LYS A 68 7.90 -16.83 -2.22
N VAL A 69 7.67 -16.88 -0.91
CA VAL A 69 8.50 -16.19 0.10
C VAL A 69 9.59 -17.09 0.68
N ARG A 70 9.44 -18.43 0.57
CA ARG A 70 10.34 -19.38 1.24
C ARG A 70 11.65 -19.67 0.50
N THR A 71 11.85 -19.15 -0.69
CA THR A 71 12.95 -19.58 -1.58
C THR A 71 14.30 -18.94 -1.31
N SER A 72 14.42 -17.95 -0.43
CA SER A 72 15.76 -17.44 -0.06
C SER A 72 15.94 -17.37 1.46
N ARG A 73 16.87 -18.19 1.96
CA ARG A 73 17.39 -18.11 3.33
C ARG A 73 18.12 -16.78 3.61
N ASP A 74 18.25 -15.90 2.62
CA ASP A 74 19.08 -14.70 2.66
C ASP A 74 18.27 -13.42 2.41
N LEU A 75 18.09 -12.66 3.48
CA LEU A 75 18.06 -11.20 3.57
C LEU A 75 16.80 -10.43 3.19
N SER A 76 15.93 -10.81 2.27
CA SER A 76 14.80 -9.99 1.89
C SER A 76 13.46 -10.65 2.16
N LYS A 77 12.90 -10.33 3.31
CA LYS A 77 11.53 -10.69 3.66
C LYS A 77 10.51 -9.66 3.14
N LEU A 78 10.98 -8.51 2.66
CA LEU A 78 10.11 -7.40 2.29
C LEU A 78 9.22 -7.76 1.10
N GLN A 79 7.91 -7.75 1.34
CA GLN A 79 6.88 -8.06 0.35
C GLN A 79 6.15 -6.82 -0.13
N LEU A 80 5.89 -5.87 0.77
CA LEU A 80 5.17 -4.64 0.49
C LEU A 80 5.96 -3.43 0.96
N LEU A 81 6.22 -2.51 0.05
CA LEU A 81 6.74 -1.18 0.34
C LEU A 81 5.60 -0.17 0.21
N TRP A 82 5.25 0.47 1.32
CA TRP A 82 4.19 1.48 1.38
C TRP A 82 4.78 2.88 1.46
N ILE A 83 4.66 3.65 0.39
CA ILE A 83 5.16 5.03 0.34
C ILE A 83 4.02 5.98 0.71
N THR A 84 4.21 6.77 1.76
CA THR A 84 3.24 7.79 2.19
C THR A 84 3.89 9.16 2.28
N PRO A 85 3.25 10.23 1.75
CA PRO A 85 3.77 11.59 1.89
C PRO A 85 3.69 12.12 3.32
N LEU A 86 2.80 11.60 4.15
CA LEU A 86 2.49 12.13 5.48
C LEU A 86 3.17 11.33 6.59
N ARG A 87 4.18 11.93 7.24
CA ARG A 87 4.90 11.32 8.36
C ARG A 87 3.97 10.98 9.53
N SER A 88 3.02 11.86 9.84
CA SER A 88 2.05 11.69 10.92
C SER A 88 1.22 10.43 10.75
N LEU A 89 0.79 10.11 9.53
CA LEU A 89 -0.04 8.94 9.23
C LEU A 89 0.75 7.64 9.14
N SER A 90 2.07 7.70 8.97
CA SER A 90 2.87 6.48 8.75
C SER A 90 2.79 5.49 9.91
N LYS A 91 2.71 5.97 11.16
CA LYS A 91 2.57 5.13 12.36
C LYS A 91 1.17 4.51 12.46
N ASP A 92 0.13 5.29 12.14
CA ASP A 92 -1.26 4.80 12.20
C ASP A 92 -1.53 3.77 11.12
N ILE A 93 -1.02 4.00 9.90
CA ILE A 93 -1.07 3.02 8.80
C ILE A 93 -0.37 1.72 9.21
N ALA A 94 0.85 1.82 9.73
CA ALA A 94 1.62 0.65 10.14
C ALA A 94 0.94 -0.10 11.29
N LYS A 95 0.38 0.61 12.27
CA LYS A 95 -0.37 0.01 13.39
C LYS A 95 -1.62 -0.71 12.89
N ALA A 96 -2.39 -0.10 11.99
CA ALA A 96 -3.58 -0.73 11.42
C ALA A 96 -3.22 -1.99 10.63
N MET A 97 -2.15 -1.96 9.82
CA MET A 97 -1.66 -3.12 9.10
C MET A 97 -1.19 -4.23 10.06
N GLN A 98 -0.38 -3.90 11.10
CA GLN A 98 0.10 -4.89 12.05
C GLN A 98 -1.05 -5.56 12.80
N THR A 99 -2.02 -4.77 13.31
CA THR A 99 -3.22 -5.32 13.96
C THR A 99 -3.95 -6.30 13.04
N SER A 100 -4.11 -5.96 11.77
CA SER A 100 -4.78 -6.84 10.81
C SER A 100 -3.97 -8.12 10.54
N ILE A 101 -2.65 -8.03 10.45
CA ILE A 101 -1.74 -9.17 10.27
C ILE A 101 -1.84 -10.13 11.47
N ASP A 102 -1.79 -9.59 12.69
CA ASP A 102 -1.88 -10.36 13.94
C ASP A 102 -3.22 -11.08 14.04
N GLU A 103 -4.33 -10.40 13.72
CA GLU A 103 -5.68 -10.95 13.75
C GLU A 103 -5.94 -12.00 12.66
N ILE A 104 -5.32 -11.86 11.49
CA ILE A 104 -5.35 -12.87 10.41
C ILE A 104 -4.49 -14.10 10.77
N GLY A 105 -3.58 -13.96 11.74
CA GLY A 105 -2.70 -15.03 12.21
C GLY A 105 -1.45 -15.23 11.35
N LEU A 106 -0.95 -14.15 10.72
CA LEU A 106 0.30 -14.19 9.96
C LEU A 106 1.49 -13.75 10.83
N ASP A 107 2.62 -14.42 10.67
CA ASP A 107 3.90 -14.06 11.31
C ASP A 107 4.67 -13.02 10.47
N TRP A 108 4.00 -11.91 10.15
CA TRP A 108 4.57 -10.79 9.44
C TRP A 108 4.75 -9.59 10.37
N THR A 109 5.77 -8.80 10.10
CA THR A 109 6.07 -7.57 10.82
C THR A 109 5.92 -6.34 9.93
N VAL A 110 5.40 -5.26 10.51
CA VAL A 110 5.26 -3.97 9.83
C VAL A 110 6.22 -2.96 10.44
N GLY A 111 7.11 -2.43 9.64
CA GLY A 111 8.07 -1.39 10.05
C GLY A 111 7.70 -0.02 9.52
N VAL A 112 8.13 1.03 10.24
CA VAL A 112 8.04 2.42 9.78
C VAL A 112 9.45 2.98 9.59
N ARG A 113 9.67 3.69 8.46
CA ARG A 113 10.93 4.37 8.21
C ARG A 113 10.69 5.78 7.68
N ASN A 114 10.79 6.75 8.55
CA ASN A 114 10.64 8.17 8.27
C ASN A 114 11.74 8.98 9.00
N GLY A 115 11.63 10.33 8.97
CA GLY A 115 12.59 11.22 9.63
C GLY A 115 12.62 11.08 11.15
N ASP A 116 11.51 10.65 11.77
CA ASP A 116 11.31 10.65 13.22
C ASP A 116 11.82 9.37 13.90
N ILE A 117 12.14 8.35 13.11
CA ILE A 117 12.65 7.06 13.62
C ILE A 117 14.12 7.19 14.04
N SER A 118 14.44 6.69 15.23
CA SER A 118 15.79 6.71 15.78
C SER A 118 16.80 5.96 14.90
N ALA A 119 18.09 6.33 15.04
CA ALA A 119 19.16 5.64 14.33
C ALA A 119 19.26 4.15 14.74
N SER A 120 18.97 3.82 16.00
CA SER A 120 18.97 2.44 16.51
C SER A 120 17.85 1.60 15.87
N GLU A 121 16.64 2.16 15.71
CA GLU A 121 15.55 1.47 15.02
C GLU A 121 15.85 1.28 13.53
N LYS A 122 16.41 2.30 12.86
CA LYS A 122 16.87 2.19 11.47
C LYS A 122 17.90 1.06 11.31
N GLN A 123 18.80 0.91 12.28
CA GLN A 123 19.79 -0.15 12.27
C GLN A 123 19.18 -1.53 12.53
N LYS A 124 18.22 -1.65 13.46
CA LYS A 124 17.48 -2.91 13.70
C LYS A 124 16.74 -3.36 12.44
N GLN A 125 16.03 -2.46 11.78
CA GLN A 125 15.33 -2.74 10.51
C GLN A 125 16.30 -3.18 9.42
N THR A 126 17.52 -2.62 9.38
CA THR A 126 18.54 -3.04 8.41
C THR A 126 19.05 -4.45 8.68
N LYS A 127 19.08 -4.90 9.95
CA LYS A 127 19.50 -6.26 10.32
C LYS A 127 18.35 -7.26 10.13
N ASN A 128 17.13 -6.85 10.33
CA ASN A 128 15.93 -7.67 10.19
C ASN A 128 14.85 -6.83 9.49
N MET A 129 14.84 -6.89 8.15
CA MET A 129 13.89 -6.13 7.32
C MET A 129 12.48 -6.70 7.54
N PRO A 130 11.47 -5.86 7.84
CA PRO A 130 10.10 -6.33 7.99
C PRO A 130 9.52 -6.79 6.64
N GLU A 131 8.44 -7.56 6.69
CA GLU A 131 7.68 -8.00 5.51
C GLU A 131 6.93 -6.83 4.87
N ILE A 132 6.54 -5.83 5.67
CA ILE A 132 5.90 -4.59 5.20
C ILE A 132 6.68 -3.39 5.75
N LEU A 133 7.07 -2.48 4.87
CA LEU A 133 7.77 -1.25 5.26
C LEU A 133 6.98 -0.02 4.82
N VAL A 134 6.49 0.75 5.78
CA VAL A 134 5.89 2.07 5.55
C VAL A 134 6.99 3.12 5.56
N VAL A 135 7.12 3.90 4.49
CA VAL A 135 8.28 4.78 4.29
C VAL A 135 7.86 6.11 3.64
N THR A 136 8.58 7.19 3.99
CA THR A 136 8.45 8.47 3.25
C THR A 136 9.39 8.49 2.03
N PRO A 137 9.08 9.29 0.98
CA PRO A 137 9.93 9.39 -0.20
C PRO A 137 11.40 9.68 0.11
N GLU A 138 11.67 10.59 1.03
CA GLU A 138 13.03 10.97 1.42
C GLU A 138 13.78 9.81 2.10
N SER A 139 13.09 9.10 2.99
CA SER A 139 13.67 7.95 3.69
C SER A 139 13.94 6.77 2.75
N LEU A 140 13.09 6.58 1.74
CA LEU A 140 13.30 5.59 0.69
C LEU A 140 14.55 5.90 -0.12
N HIS A 141 14.72 7.15 -0.57
CA HIS A 141 15.92 7.56 -1.28
C HIS A 141 17.22 7.33 -0.48
N LEU A 142 17.21 7.67 0.81
CA LEU A 142 18.34 7.39 1.69
C LEU A 142 18.61 5.88 1.84
N LEU A 143 17.58 5.05 1.76
CA LEU A 143 17.74 3.61 1.81
C LEU A 143 18.30 3.05 0.50
N LEU A 144 17.79 3.52 -0.64
CA LEU A 144 18.24 3.11 -1.99
C LEU A 144 19.64 3.60 -2.34
N ALA A 145 20.07 4.74 -1.81
CA ALA A 145 21.42 5.27 -2.01
C ALA A 145 22.54 4.36 -1.44
N GLN A 146 22.18 3.43 -0.57
CA GLN A 146 23.14 2.50 0.04
C GLN A 146 23.20 1.19 -0.76
N LYS A 147 24.20 1.04 -1.64
CA LYS A 147 24.36 -0.14 -2.52
C LYS A 147 24.24 -1.50 -1.81
N SER A 148 24.73 -1.60 -0.57
CA SER A 148 24.61 -2.83 0.23
C SER A 148 23.18 -3.20 0.62
N LYS A 149 22.22 -2.30 0.46
CA LYS A 149 20.81 -2.48 0.87
C LYS A 149 19.86 -2.77 -0.30
N THR A 150 20.34 -2.75 -1.53
CA THR A 150 19.51 -3.11 -2.71
C THR A 150 18.96 -4.53 -2.60
N LYS A 151 19.70 -5.42 -1.96
CA LYS A 151 19.28 -6.81 -1.69
C LYS A 151 17.95 -6.92 -0.94
N PHE A 152 17.56 -5.91 -0.15
CA PHE A 152 16.29 -5.92 0.56
C PHE A 152 15.06 -5.86 -0.36
N PHE A 153 15.25 -5.39 -1.59
CA PHE A 153 14.19 -5.19 -2.56
C PHE A 153 14.11 -6.28 -3.63
N GLU A 154 15.00 -7.27 -3.63
CA GLU A 154 15.05 -8.32 -4.67
C GLU A 154 13.77 -9.17 -4.72
N ASN A 155 13.13 -9.40 -3.56
CA ASN A 155 11.90 -10.18 -3.43
C ASN A 155 10.64 -9.30 -3.26
N LEU A 156 10.77 -7.99 -3.43
CA LEU A 156 9.65 -7.06 -3.27
C LEU A 156 8.57 -7.36 -4.32
N GLN A 157 7.35 -7.63 -3.85
CA GLN A 157 6.22 -7.97 -4.72
C GLN A 157 5.39 -6.75 -5.12
N CYS A 158 5.29 -5.78 -4.20
CA CYS A 158 4.42 -4.63 -4.40
C CYS A 158 5.02 -3.34 -3.84
N VAL A 159 4.85 -2.26 -4.58
CA VAL A 159 4.96 -0.89 -4.06
C VAL A 159 3.59 -0.25 -4.10
N ALA A 160 3.12 0.22 -2.95
CA ALA A 160 1.94 1.06 -2.85
C ALA A 160 2.37 2.52 -2.65
N VAL A 161 1.80 3.43 -3.42
CA VAL A 161 2.02 4.87 -3.31
C VAL A 161 0.74 5.53 -2.83
N ASP A 162 0.73 5.89 -1.56
CA ASP A 162 -0.44 6.50 -0.91
C ASP A 162 -0.54 7.99 -1.21
N GLU A 163 -1.76 8.49 -1.25
CA GLU A 163 -2.12 9.87 -1.57
C GLU A 163 -1.35 10.40 -2.81
N TRP A 164 -1.36 9.60 -3.88
CA TRP A 164 -0.60 9.88 -5.09
C TRP A 164 -0.86 11.28 -5.66
N HIS A 165 -2.08 11.79 -5.52
CA HIS A 165 -2.44 13.16 -5.95
C HIS A 165 -1.63 14.26 -5.26
N GLU A 166 -1.18 14.07 -4.01
CA GLU A 166 -0.34 15.03 -3.30
C GLU A 166 1.12 15.01 -3.76
N LEU A 167 1.52 13.90 -4.35
CA LEU A 167 2.88 13.72 -4.87
C LEU A 167 3.04 14.23 -6.30
N LEU A 168 1.99 14.14 -7.11
CA LEU A 168 1.99 14.62 -8.50
C LEU A 168 2.43 16.09 -8.56
N SER A 169 3.21 16.41 -9.59
CA SER A 169 3.74 17.78 -9.84
C SER A 169 4.60 18.35 -8.70
N SER A 170 5.08 17.52 -7.79
CA SER A 170 5.93 17.92 -6.67
C SER A 170 7.35 17.33 -6.78
N LYS A 171 8.31 17.98 -6.09
CA LYS A 171 9.67 17.40 -5.97
C LYS A 171 9.67 16.01 -5.35
N ARG A 172 8.73 15.73 -4.46
CA ARG A 172 8.58 14.42 -3.81
C ARG A 172 8.04 13.37 -4.78
N GLY A 173 7.15 13.78 -5.71
CA GLY A 173 6.68 12.91 -6.79
C GLY A 173 7.81 12.46 -7.69
N VAL A 174 8.66 13.39 -8.14
CA VAL A 174 9.87 13.03 -8.91
C VAL A 174 10.78 12.05 -8.16
N MET A 175 10.93 12.24 -6.83
CA MET A 175 11.67 11.26 -6.01
C MET A 175 11.02 9.88 -6.05
N VAL A 176 9.70 9.80 -5.95
CA VAL A 176 8.99 8.52 -6.03
C VAL A 176 9.16 7.88 -7.39
N GLU A 177 9.01 8.61 -8.48
CA GLU A 177 9.20 8.11 -9.85
C GLU A 177 10.59 7.51 -10.06
N LEU A 178 11.64 8.23 -9.61
CA LEU A 178 13.03 7.75 -9.67
C LEU A 178 13.21 6.48 -8.82
N ALA A 179 12.62 6.45 -7.63
CA ALA A 179 12.67 5.27 -6.75
C ALA A 179 11.96 4.07 -7.38
N LEU A 180 10.78 4.25 -7.98
CA LEU A 180 10.03 3.21 -8.67
C LEU A 180 10.81 2.64 -9.85
N SER A 181 11.43 3.51 -10.67
CA SER A 181 12.30 3.10 -11.78
C SER A 181 13.46 2.23 -11.30
N HIS A 182 14.12 2.64 -10.21
CA HIS A 182 15.21 1.86 -9.63
C HIS A 182 14.74 0.53 -9.03
N LEU A 183 13.64 0.51 -8.28
CA LEU A 183 13.10 -0.71 -7.69
C LEU A 183 12.70 -1.74 -8.75
N ARG A 184 12.16 -1.32 -9.88
CA ARG A 184 11.87 -2.19 -11.03
C ARG A 184 13.11 -2.82 -11.66
N SER A 185 14.23 -2.13 -11.65
CA SER A 185 15.49 -2.71 -12.12
C SER A 185 16.01 -3.83 -11.21
N ILE A 186 15.60 -3.81 -9.93
CA ILE A 186 15.99 -4.82 -8.92
C ILE A 186 14.96 -5.97 -8.90
N SER A 187 13.67 -5.66 -8.82
CA SER A 187 12.59 -6.66 -8.78
C SER A 187 11.81 -6.70 -10.09
N LYS A 188 11.97 -7.79 -10.85
CA LYS A 188 11.45 -7.92 -12.23
C LYS A 188 9.92 -8.00 -12.31
N ASN A 189 9.26 -8.53 -11.29
CA ASN A 189 7.81 -8.75 -11.26
C ASN A 189 7.09 -7.78 -10.31
N LEU A 190 7.67 -6.62 -10.08
CA LEU A 190 7.16 -5.62 -9.17
C LEU A 190 5.84 -5.04 -9.65
N LYS A 191 4.80 -5.16 -8.82
CA LYS A 191 3.52 -4.50 -9.02
C LYS A 191 3.55 -3.12 -8.36
N ILE A 192 3.00 -2.13 -9.04
CA ILE A 192 2.93 -0.75 -8.54
C ILE A 192 1.47 -0.34 -8.46
N TRP A 193 1.02 0.09 -7.29
CA TRP A 193 -0.33 0.54 -7.04
C TRP A 193 -0.34 1.91 -6.40
N GLY A 194 -1.03 2.86 -7.02
CA GLY A 194 -1.33 4.16 -6.43
C GLY A 194 -2.66 4.15 -5.72
N LEU A 195 -2.75 4.93 -4.65
CA LEU A 195 -4.00 5.20 -3.97
C LEU A 195 -4.23 6.70 -3.97
N THR A 196 -5.42 7.10 -4.34
CA THR A 196 -5.74 8.52 -4.45
C THR A 196 -7.21 8.80 -4.11
N ALA A 197 -7.49 10.02 -3.69
CA ALA A 197 -8.82 10.58 -3.77
C ALA A 197 -9.15 10.95 -5.24
N THR A 198 -10.10 11.82 -5.48
CA THR A 198 -10.42 12.32 -6.83
C THR A 198 -9.28 13.17 -7.41
N ILE A 199 -8.87 12.84 -8.64
CA ILE A 199 -7.92 13.62 -9.45
C ILE A 199 -8.60 13.99 -10.78
N GLY A 200 -8.21 15.13 -11.35
CA GLY A 200 -8.80 15.61 -12.61
C GLY A 200 -8.47 14.74 -13.83
N ASN A 201 -7.25 14.20 -13.91
CA ASN A 201 -6.81 13.35 -15.02
C ASN A 201 -6.21 12.03 -14.48
N LEU A 202 -7.06 11.03 -14.39
CA LEU A 202 -6.70 9.72 -13.83
C LEU A 202 -5.76 8.93 -14.75
N GLU A 203 -5.93 9.05 -16.06
CA GLU A 203 -5.12 8.33 -17.04
C GLU A 203 -3.67 8.83 -16.99
N GLU A 204 -3.46 10.14 -17.00
CA GLU A 204 -2.12 10.73 -16.87
C GLU A 204 -1.47 10.37 -15.53
N ALA A 205 -2.25 10.43 -14.44
CA ALA A 205 -1.76 10.06 -13.11
C ALA A 205 -1.32 8.59 -13.05
N LEU A 206 -2.01 7.69 -13.77
CA LEU A 206 -1.64 6.29 -13.89
C LEU A 206 -0.41 6.11 -14.78
N GLU A 207 -0.29 6.85 -15.88
CA GLU A 207 0.84 6.75 -16.81
C GLU A 207 2.16 7.19 -16.17
N VAL A 208 2.12 8.24 -15.35
CA VAL A 208 3.29 8.71 -14.59
C VAL A 208 3.69 7.67 -13.53
N LEU A 209 2.72 7.04 -12.88
CA LEU A 209 2.98 6.07 -11.82
C LEU A 209 3.49 4.72 -12.34
N VAL A 210 2.85 4.21 -13.42
CA VAL A 210 3.07 2.86 -13.93
C VAL A 210 3.51 2.93 -15.38
N PRO A 211 4.70 2.41 -15.72
CA PRO A 211 5.22 2.44 -17.07
C PRO A 211 4.29 1.86 -18.12
N TYR A 212 4.43 2.35 -19.36
CA TYR A 212 3.55 2.03 -20.46
C TYR A 212 3.40 0.54 -20.75
N GLU A 213 4.49 -0.21 -20.68
CA GLU A 213 4.54 -1.65 -21.01
C GLU A 213 3.93 -2.57 -19.92
N THR A 214 3.58 -2.03 -18.77
CA THR A 214 3.04 -2.82 -17.65
C THR A 214 1.52 -2.93 -17.76
N PRO A 215 0.92 -4.13 -17.66
CA PRO A 215 -0.53 -4.28 -17.54
C PRO A 215 -1.05 -3.44 -16.38
N LYS A 216 -1.94 -2.49 -16.66
CA LYS A 216 -2.40 -1.53 -15.67
C LYS A 216 -3.88 -1.21 -15.79
N LYS A 217 -4.52 -0.89 -14.66
CA LYS A 217 -5.95 -0.57 -14.57
C LYS A 217 -6.21 0.52 -13.55
N ILE A 218 -7.28 1.29 -13.80
CA ILE A 218 -7.87 2.19 -12.81
C ILE A 218 -9.06 1.48 -12.19
N VAL A 219 -9.08 1.46 -10.87
CA VAL A 219 -10.18 0.90 -10.06
C VAL A 219 -10.89 2.05 -9.36
N LEU A 220 -12.18 2.20 -9.63
CA LEU A 220 -12.99 3.29 -9.11
C LEU A 220 -13.96 2.77 -8.05
N ALA A 221 -13.92 3.34 -6.85
CA ALA A 221 -14.98 3.13 -5.87
C ALA A 221 -16.28 3.76 -6.38
N LYS A 222 -17.35 2.95 -6.42
CA LYS A 222 -18.69 3.38 -6.83
C LYS A 222 -19.53 3.83 -5.64
N GLU A 223 -19.06 3.58 -4.45
CA GLU A 223 -19.69 3.90 -3.19
C GLU A 223 -19.75 5.42 -3.00
N LYS A 224 -20.94 5.93 -2.65
CA LYS A 224 -21.15 7.35 -2.35
C LYS A 224 -21.19 7.55 -0.84
N LYS A 225 -20.45 8.54 -0.36
CA LYS A 225 -20.53 8.95 1.04
C LYS A 225 -21.88 9.65 1.28
N LYS A 226 -22.69 9.13 2.20
CA LYS A 226 -23.90 9.83 2.65
C LYS A 226 -23.43 10.96 3.57
N ILE A 227 -23.61 12.19 3.13
CA ILE A 227 -23.25 13.39 3.90
C ILE A 227 -24.55 14.00 4.40
N GLU A 228 -24.69 14.10 5.70
CA GLU A 228 -25.73 14.88 6.37
C GLU A 228 -25.12 16.17 6.87
N ILE A 229 -25.66 17.31 6.43
CA ILE A 229 -25.24 18.64 6.88
C ILE A 229 -26.29 19.14 7.85
N LEU A 230 -25.91 19.29 9.12
CA LEU A 230 -26.75 19.89 10.15
C LEU A 230 -26.20 21.27 10.47
N SER A 231 -27.04 22.30 10.27
CA SER A 231 -26.74 23.66 10.76
C SER A 231 -27.23 23.76 12.19
N VAL A 232 -26.30 23.93 13.12
CA VAL A 232 -26.64 24.24 14.53
C VAL A 232 -26.51 25.75 14.70
N LEU A 233 -27.63 26.43 14.89
CA LEU A 233 -27.66 27.82 15.26
C LEU A 233 -27.77 27.90 16.81
N PRO A 234 -27.12 28.88 17.47
CA PRO A 234 -27.33 29.12 18.88
C PRO A 234 -28.78 29.53 19.13
N ASP A 235 -29.39 29.01 20.19
CA ASP A 235 -30.77 29.26 20.57
C ASP A 235 -31.06 30.72 20.97
N GLU A 236 -30.00 31.51 21.29
CA GLU A 236 -30.10 32.92 21.60
C GLU A 236 -28.97 33.68 20.86
N LEU A 237 -29.39 34.66 20.05
CA LEU A 237 -28.50 35.73 19.60
C LEU A 237 -28.46 36.76 20.73
N GLU A 238 -27.40 36.81 21.52
CA GLU A 238 -27.11 37.97 22.36
C GLU A 238 -26.94 39.19 21.45
N LEU A 239 -27.91 40.12 21.53
CA LEU A 239 -27.92 41.42 20.87
C LEU A 239 -27.08 42.41 21.67
#